data_6b7bfc967dc99d891c2b8d548713448c
#
_entry.id   6b7bfc967dc99d891c2b8d548713448c
#
_cell.length_a   1.000
_cell.length_b   1.000
_cell.length_c   1.000
_cell.angle_alpha   90.00
_cell.angle_beta   90.00
_cell.angle_gamma   90.00
#
_symmetry.space_group_name_H-M   'P 1'
#
loop_
_entity.id
_entity.type
_entity.pdbx_description
1 polymer ?
#
loop_
_entity_poly.entity_id
_entity_poly.type
_entity_poly.pdbx_seq_one_letter_code
_entity_poly.pdbx_strand_id
1 'polypeptide(L)'
;MKNMMMRHDSPISRSDLIRRSRTGFSLVEVIIVVMILSVLSGLIIPRMVGIASSKERLVVNTAADLLSAFAYRDSIASGSAAIEYNGGSRSLMLLGARGGTEENEPLTWQRDPLAPTVRLPEHMDLRALADDELLPETSWSITARDDGTRPTIQFLIDGKKIEATVSLPRWAQSPYVVESDALFRPNLPDAIDLDATGQGRDTW
;
A
#
# COMPACT_ATOMS: atom_id res chain seq x y z
N MET A 1 -56.36 -20.91 81.00
CA MET A 1 -55.57 -22.09 80.65
C MET A 1 -55.39 -22.10 79.08
N LYS A 2 -54.21 -21.73 78.61
CA LYS A 2 -53.95 -21.58 77.17
C LYS A 2 -52.61 -22.26 76.85
N ASN A 3 -52.70 -23.48 76.31
CA ASN A 3 -51.53 -24.26 75.89
C ASN A 3 -50.83 -23.61 74.68
N MET A 4 -49.63 -23.23 74.90
CA MET A 4 -48.74 -22.66 73.88
C MET A 4 -47.89 -23.80 73.32
N MET A 5 -48.21 -24.21 72.09
CA MET A 5 -47.54 -25.28 71.34
C MET A 5 -46.29 -24.69 70.68
N MET A 6 -45.14 -25.06 71.21
CA MET A 6 -43.83 -24.67 70.59
C MET A 6 -43.62 -25.52 69.31
N ARG A 7 -43.53 -24.86 68.20
CA ARG A 7 -43.13 -25.42 66.92
C ARG A 7 -41.61 -25.50 66.86
N HIS A 8 -41.10 -26.66 66.80
CA HIS A 8 -39.69 -26.94 66.61
C HIS A 8 -39.38 -26.79 65.12
N ASP A 9 -38.74 -25.64 64.73
CA ASP A 9 -38.16 -25.47 63.39
C ASP A 9 -36.81 -26.17 63.36
N SER A 10 -36.74 -27.24 62.60
CA SER A 10 -35.48 -27.93 62.28
C SER A 10 -34.68 -27.13 61.29
N PRO A 11 -33.37 -26.86 61.53
CA PRO A 11 -32.53 -26.16 60.55
C PRO A 11 -32.26 -27.05 59.37
N ILE A 12 -32.69 -26.59 58.20
CA ILE A 12 -32.36 -27.19 56.92
C ILE A 12 -30.84 -27.11 56.76
N SER A 13 -30.18 -28.24 56.73
CA SER A 13 -28.76 -28.38 56.48
C SER A 13 -28.43 -27.95 55.06
N ARG A 14 -27.77 -26.81 54.93
CA ARG A 14 -27.24 -26.23 53.67
C ARG A 14 -25.93 -26.90 53.21
N SER A 15 -25.85 -28.21 53.25
CA SER A 15 -24.62 -28.92 52.83
C SER A 15 -24.71 -29.63 51.49
N ASP A 16 -25.75 -29.35 50.67
CA ASP A 16 -25.75 -29.74 49.26
C ASP A 16 -25.12 -28.69 48.34
N LEU A 17 -23.98 -28.17 48.76
CA LEU A 17 -23.11 -27.41 47.86
C LEU A 17 -22.49 -28.35 46.83
N ILE A 18 -23.18 -28.43 45.69
CA ILE A 18 -22.70 -28.68 44.33
C ILE A 18 -21.23 -29.14 44.33
N ARG A 19 -21.02 -30.42 44.43
CA ARG A 19 -19.77 -31.09 44.10
C ARG A 19 -19.60 -30.97 42.60
N ARG A 20 -19.11 -29.81 42.11
CA ARG A 20 -18.66 -29.67 40.72
C ARG A 20 -17.57 -30.70 40.49
N SER A 21 -17.95 -31.79 39.86
CA SER A 21 -16.99 -32.78 39.38
C SER A 21 -16.05 -32.03 38.40
N ARG A 22 -14.82 -31.79 38.83
CA ARG A 22 -13.75 -31.36 37.95
C ARG A 22 -13.44 -32.58 37.06
N THR A 23 -14.14 -32.68 35.95
CA THR A 23 -13.76 -33.61 34.88
C THR A 23 -12.47 -33.10 34.31
N GLY A 24 -11.35 -33.72 34.68
CA GLY A 24 -10.07 -33.48 34.04
C GLY A 24 -10.18 -33.86 32.57
N PHE A 25 -9.48 -33.09 31.69
CA PHE A 25 -9.40 -33.42 30.27
C PHE A 25 -8.79 -34.81 30.10
N SER A 26 -9.40 -35.62 29.23
CA SER A 26 -8.85 -36.89 28.82
C SER A 26 -7.59 -36.67 27.99
N LEU A 27 -6.56 -37.50 28.17
CA LEU A 27 -5.34 -37.44 27.38
C LEU A 27 -5.65 -37.55 25.86
N VAL A 28 -6.67 -38.34 25.52
CA VAL A 28 -7.16 -38.50 24.13
C VAL A 28 -7.74 -37.20 23.60
N GLU A 29 -8.48 -36.46 24.42
CA GLU A 29 -9.06 -35.16 24.02
C GLU A 29 -7.98 -34.12 23.75
N VAL A 30 -6.92 -34.06 24.54
CA VAL A 30 -5.77 -33.19 24.31
C VAL A 30 -5.06 -33.55 23.00
N ILE A 31 -4.88 -34.85 22.72
CA ILE A 31 -4.25 -35.31 21.46
C ILE A 31 -5.10 -34.86 20.25
N ILE A 32 -6.45 -35.06 20.33
CA ILE A 32 -7.34 -34.66 19.25
C ILE A 32 -7.28 -33.13 19.03
N VAL A 33 -7.31 -32.34 20.11
CA VAL A 33 -7.24 -30.88 20.02
C VAL A 33 -5.91 -30.43 19.39
N VAL A 34 -4.78 -31.02 19.79
CA VAL A 34 -3.47 -30.70 19.20
C VAL A 34 -3.40 -31.08 17.72
N MET A 35 -3.97 -32.22 17.33
CA MET A 35 -4.07 -32.60 15.91
C MET A 35 -4.90 -31.61 15.11
N ILE A 36 -6.07 -31.22 15.60
CA ILE A 36 -6.94 -30.24 14.93
C ILE A 36 -6.20 -28.89 14.81
N LEU A 37 -5.58 -28.41 15.89
CA LEU A 37 -4.82 -27.16 15.87
C LEU A 37 -3.63 -27.21 14.90
N SER A 38 -2.95 -28.34 14.78
CA SER A 38 -1.84 -28.52 13.84
C SER A 38 -2.32 -28.43 12.39
N VAL A 39 -3.42 -29.08 12.06
CA VAL A 39 -4.03 -29.01 10.72
C VAL A 39 -4.52 -27.60 10.40
N LEU A 40 -5.21 -26.95 11.33
CA LEU A 40 -5.70 -25.59 11.17
C LEU A 40 -4.54 -24.59 11.00
N SER A 41 -3.49 -24.74 11.79
CA SER A 41 -2.29 -23.89 11.67
C SER A 41 -1.63 -24.04 10.31
N GLY A 42 -1.51 -25.26 9.78
CA GLY A 42 -0.96 -25.52 8.45
C GLY A 42 -1.76 -24.88 7.31
N LEU A 43 -3.07 -24.67 7.48
CA LEU A 43 -3.94 -24.04 6.48
C LEU A 43 -3.97 -22.50 6.60
N ILE A 44 -3.92 -21.98 7.83
CA ILE A 44 -4.12 -20.55 8.10
C ILE A 44 -2.82 -19.75 7.87
N ILE A 45 -1.67 -20.29 8.32
CA ILE A 45 -0.39 -19.58 8.27
C ILE A 45 0.00 -19.16 6.83
N PRO A 46 0.00 -20.04 5.81
CA PRO A 46 0.37 -19.64 4.45
C PRO A 46 -0.58 -18.60 3.85
N ARG A 47 -1.84 -18.63 4.25
CA ARG A 47 -2.84 -17.67 3.76
C ARG A 47 -2.62 -16.25 4.31
N MET A 48 -2.19 -16.13 5.55
CA MET A 48 -1.86 -14.83 6.15
C MET A 48 -0.60 -14.19 5.56
N VAL A 49 0.39 -15.00 5.18
CA VAL A 49 1.63 -14.51 4.56
C VAL A 49 1.37 -13.90 3.17
N GLY A 50 0.44 -14.47 2.39
CA GLY A 50 0.07 -13.95 1.07
C GLY A 50 -0.66 -12.60 1.10
N ILE A 51 -1.43 -12.31 2.15
CA ILE A 51 -2.22 -11.08 2.25
C ILE A 51 -1.31 -9.84 2.44
N ALA A 52 -0.23 -9.96 3.18
CA ALA A 52 0.69 -8.85 3.43
C ALA A 52 1.42 -8.41 2.15
N SER A 53 1.93 -9.36 1.35
CA SER A 53 2.58 -9.04 0.06
C SER A 53 1.61 -8.45 -0.96
N SER A 54 0.34 -8.91 -0.96
CA SER A 54 -0.69 -8.36 -1.84
C SER A 54 -1.02 -6.89 -1.55
N LYS A 55 -0.99 -6.49 -0.28
CA LYS A 55 -1.22 -5.09 0.12
C LYS A 55 -0.07 -4.17 -0.31
N GLU A 56 1.17 -4.61 -0.16
CA GLU A 56 2.34 -3.85 -0.58
C GLU A 56 2.35 -3.69 -2.11
N ARG A 57 2.07 -4.76 -2.86
CA ARG A 57 1.89 -4.68 -4.33
C ARG A 57 0.79 -3.74 -4.76
N LEU A 58 -0.32 -3.71 -4.01
CA LEU A 58 -1.39 -2.76 -4.30
C LEU A 58 -0.92 -1.31 -4.19
N VAL A 59 -0.08 -0.98 -3.19
CA VAL A 59 0.49 0.37 -3.05
C VAL A 59 1.36 0.71 -4.26
N VAL A 60 2.24 -0.20 -4.69
CA VAL A 60 3.11 -0.02 -5.87
C VAL A 60 2.28 0.19 -7.13
N ASN A 61 1.28 -0.66 -7.36
CA ASN A 61 0.40 -0.55 -8.53
C ASN A 61 -0.41 0.76 -8.50
N THR A 62 -0.93 1.15 -7.33
CA THR A 62 -1.68 2.41 -7.18
C THR A 62 -0.77 3.62 -7.43
N ALA A 63 0.51 3.54 -7.04
CA ALA A 63 1.49 4.58 -7.35
C ALA A 63 1.77 4.67 -8.86
N ALA A 64 1.85 3.54 -9.55
CA ALA A 64 1.96 3.51 -11.01
C ALA A 64 0.71 4.09 -11.69
N ASP A 65 -0.49 3.74 -11.21
CA ASP A 65 -1.74 4.32 -11.71
C ASP A 65 -1.81 5.84 -11.51
N LEU A 66 -1.32 6.33 -10.35
CA LEU A 66 -1.23 7.77 -10.07
C LEU A 66 -0.30 8.47 -11.06
N LEU A 67 0.89 7.90 -11.33
CA LEU A 67 1.83 8.45 -12.32
C LEU A 67 1.27 8.39 -13.74
N SER A 68 0.51 7.34 -14.08
CA SER A 68 -0.19 7.25 -15.37
C SER A 68 -1.24 8.36 -15.51
N ALA A 69 -2.03 8.59 -14.46
CA ALA A 69 -3.03 9.64 -14.45
C ALA A 69 -2.38 11.03 -14.56
N PHE A 70 -1.25 11.24 -13.89
CA PHE A 70 -0.47 12.49 -14.01
C PHE A 70 0.04 12.67 -15.44
N ALA A 71 0.67 11.64 -16.05
CA ALA A 71 1.18 11.70 -17.41
C ALA A 71 0.05 12.02 -18.42
N TYR A 72 -1.10 11.40 -18.25
CA TYR A 72 -2.26 11.66 -19.09
C TYR A 72 -2.78 13.09 -18.95
N ARG A 73 -2.93 13.60 -17.72
CA ARG A 73 -3.40 14.97 -17.47
C ARG A 73 -2.43 16.01 -18.05
N ASP A 74 -1.14 15.82 -17.79
CA ASP A 74 -0.10 16.69 -18.30
C ASP A 74 -0.04 16.70 -19.85
N SER A 75 -0.31 15.57 -20.50
CA SER A 75 -0.36 15.49 -21.97
C SER A 75 -1.53 16.24 -22.60
N ILE A 76 -2.65 16.40 -21.87
CA ILE A 76 -3.82 17.14 -22.36
C ILE A 76 -3.61 18.65 -22.20
N ALA A 77 -3.09 19.08 -21.05
CA ALA A 77 -2.87 20.46 -20.72
C ALA A 77 -1.64 20.56 -19.80
N SER A 78 -0.49 20.88 -20.39
CA SER A 78 0.76 21.01 -19.65
C SER A 78 0.64 21.99 -18.49
N GLY A 79 1.17 21.61 -17.33
CA GLY A 79 1.10 22.43 -16.11
C GLY A 79 -0.26 22.42 -15.41
N SER A 80 -1.25 21.70 -15.92
CA SER A 80 -2.58 21.59 -15.28
C SER A 80 -2.70 20.52 -14.21
N ALA A 81 -1.64 19.77 -13.98
CA ALA A 81 -1.60 18.68 -13.00
C ALA A 81 -0.36 18.79 -12.10
N ALA A 82 -0.54 18.37 -10.85
CA ALA A 82 0.54 18.27 -9.86
C ALA A 82 0.37 16.99 -9.05
N ILE A 83 1.49 16.37 -8.70
CA ILE A 83 1.51 15.30 -7.69
C ILE A 83 1.91 15.94 -6.37
N GLU A 84 1.10 15.74 -5.34
CA GLU A 84 1.40 16.19 -3.99
C GLU A 84 1.63 15.00 -3.07
N TYR A 85 2.69 15.07 -2.28
CA TYR A 85 2.92 14.18 -1.17
C TYR A 85 2.73 14.93 0.14
N ASN A 86 1.94 14.35 1.03
CA ASN A 86 1.75 14.83 2.40
C ASN A 86 2.31 13.80 3.37
N GLY A 87 3.46 14.11 3.98
CA GLY A 87 4.13 13.21 4.93
C GLY A 87 3.34 12.99 6.21
N GLY A 88 2.54 13.98 6.66
CA GLY A 88 1.71 13.83 7.85
C GLY A 88 0.59 12.78 7.69
N SER A 89 -0.01 12.69 6.52
CA SER A 89 -1.01 11.68 6.18
C SER A 89 -0.42 10.48 5.42
N ARG A 90 0.88 10.52 5.10
CA ARG A 90 1.61 9.53 4.30
C ARG A 90 0.85 9.17 3.02
N SER A 91 0.43 10.20 2.29
CA SER A 91 -0.39 10.02 1.10
C SER A 91 0.10 10.81 -0.09
N LEU A 92 0.01 10.18 -1.28
CA LEU A 92 0.20 10.81 -2.58
C LEU A 92 -1.16 11.07 -3.22
N MET A 93 -1.33 12.21 -3.81
CA MET A 93 -2.55 12.57 -4.54
C MET A 93 -2.24 13.37 -5.80
N LEU A 94 -3.11 13.26 -6.78
CA LEU A 94 -3.09 14.10 -7.97
C LEU A 94 -3.96 15.33 -7.74
N LEU A 95 -3.39 16.49 -8.00
CA LEU A 95 -4.08 17.77 -8.03
C LEU A 95 -4.28 18.21 -9.48
N GLY A 96 -5.45 18.76 -9.77
CA GLY A 96 -5.73 19.45 -11.02
C GLY A 96 -5.85 20.93 -10.79
N ALA A 97 -5.28 21.75 -11.68
CA ALA A 97 -5.50 23.18 -11.67
C ALA A 97 -6.93 23.49 -12.15
N ARG A 98 -7.62 24.31 -11.40
CA ARG A 98 -8.92 24.88 -11.77
C ARG A 98 -8.90 26.39 -11.65
N GLY A 99 -9.56 27.06 -12.54
CA GLY A 99 -9.58 28.52 -12.63
C GLY A 99 -8.65 29.01 -13.74
N GLY A 100 -8.57 30.33 -13.91
CA GLY A 100 -7.69 30.91 -14.93
C GLY A 100 -8.36 31.08 -16.30
N THR A 101 -9.70 31.11 -16.37
CA THR A 101 -10.39 31.51 -17.61
C THR A 101 -10.27 33.00 -17.89
N GLU A 102 -9.99 33.79 -16.85
CA GLU A 102 -9.67 35.22 -16.97
C GLU A 102 -8.20 35.46 -16.60
N GLU A 103 -7.55 36.40 -17.29
CA GLU A 103 -6.11 36.67 -17.25
C GLU A 103 -5.55 37.01 -15.84
N ASN A 104 -6.42 37.23 -14.84
CA ASN A 104 -6.07 37.56 -13.45
C ASN A 104 -6.67 36.62 -12.39
N GLU A 105 -7.31 35.53 -12.78
CA GLU A 105 -7.90 34.60 -11.81
C GLU A 105 -6.81 33.64 -11.29
N PRO A 106 -6.58 33.57 -9.96
CA PRO A 106 -5.55 32.69 -9.42
C PRO A 106 -5.90 31.23 -9.67
N LEU A 107 -4.94 30.46 -10.16
CA LEU A 107 -5.06 29.00 -10.27
C LEU A 107 -5.29 28.40 -8.89
N THR A 108 -6.37 27.64 -8.73
CA THR A 108 -6.62 26.87 -7.52
C THR A 108 -6.34 25.40 -7.77
N TRP A 109 -5.51 24.81 -6.93
CA TRP A 109 -5.22 23.38 -6.97
C TRP A 109 -6.27 22.61 -6.21
N GLN A 110 -6.90 21.65 -6.86
CA GLN A 110 -7.91 20.80 -6.24
C GLN A 110 -7.58 19.34 -6.53
N ARG A 111 -7.85 18.47 -5.56
CA ARG A 111 -7.67 17.03 -5.76
C ARG A 111 -8.47 16.56 -6.97
N ASP A 112 -7.82 15.79 -7.84
CA ASP A 112 -8.49 15.12 -8.95
C ASP A 112 -9.31 13.93 -8.41
N PRO A 113 -10.66 13.96 -8.50
CA PRO A 113 -11.49 12.88 -7.98
C PRO A 113 -11.38 11.57 -8.78
N LEU A 114 -10.87 11.64 -10.01
CA LEU A 114 -10.72 10.47 -10.88
C LEU A 114 -9.38 9.75 -10.69
N ALA A 115 -8.40 10.43 -10.10
CA ALA A 115 -7.11 9.83 -9.83
C ALA A 115 -7.09 9.07 -8.50
N PRO A 116 -6.39 7.94 -8.42
CA PRO A 116 -6.26 7.22 -7.17
C PRO A 116 -5.47 8.04 -6.14
N THR A 117 -5.76 7.83 -4.86
CA THR A 117 -4.91 8.29 -3.77
C THR A 117 -4.10 7.14 -3.25
N VAL A 118 -2.79 7.26 -3.25
CA VAL A 118 -1.88 6.28 -2.65
C VAL A 118 -1.74 6.59 -1.16
N ARG A 119 -2.06 5.62 -0.31
CA ARG A 119 -1.80 5.71 1.12
C ARG A 119 -0.71 4.71 1.49
N LEU A 120 0.37 5.23 2.06
CA LEU A 120 1.48 4.40 2.49
C LEU A 120 1.23 3.88 3.90
N PRO A 121 1.22 2.55 4.10
CA PRO A 121 1.22 1.96 5.44
C PRO A 121 2.44 2.39 6.25
N GLU A 122 2.35 2.36 7.58
CA GLU A 122 3.44 2.79 8.47
C GLU A 122 4.76 2.04 8.27
N HIS A 123 4.69 0.80 7.79
CA HIS A 123 5.84 -0.07 7.58
C HIS A 123 6.46 0.03 6.19
N MET A 124 5.96 0.92 5.34
CA MET A 124 6.50 1.16 3.99
C MET A 124 7.10 2.56 3.93
N ASP A 125 8.27 2.69 3.35
CA ASP A 125 8.91 3.98 3.15
C ASP A 125 8.84 4.38 1.67
N LEU A 126 8.74 5.69 1.45
CA LEU A 126 8.72 6.30 0.13
C LEU A 126 9.86 7.31 0.03
N ARG A 127 10.72 7.13 -0.95
CA ARG A 127 11.64 8.17 -1.41
C ARG A 127 11.27 8.55 -2.82
N ALA A 128 11.17 9.83 -3.08
CA ALA A 128 10.81 10.35 -4.39
C ALA A 128 11.95 11.17 -4.98
N LEU A 129 12.19 10.99 -6.27
CA LEU A 129 13.17 11.80 -7.03
C LEU A 129 12.45 12.49 -8.19
N ALA A 130 12.83 13.71 -8.45
CA ALA A 130 12.45 14.49 -9.63
C ALA A 130 13.72 14.92 -10.37
N ASP A 131 13.93 14.44 -11.59
CA ASP A 131 15.17 14.61 -12.37
C ASP A 131 16.44 14.25 -11.58
N ASP A 132 16.41 13.10 -10.89
CA ASP A 132 17.47 12.55 -10.04
C ASP A 132 17.74 13.34 -8.75
N GLU A 133 16.99 14.41 -8.47
CA GLU A 133 17.06 15.14 -7.21
C GLU A 133 16.10 14.53 -6.18
N LEU A 134 16.63 14.20 -5.01
CA LEU A 134 15.86 13.62 -3.92
C LEU A 134 14.95 14.67 -3.28
N LEU A 135 13.65 14.36 -3.21
CA LEU A 135 12.65 15.24 -2.59
C LEU A 135 12.61 15.06 -1.06
N PRO A 136 12.14 16.08 -0.32
CA PRO A 136 12.02 16.02 1.14
C PRO A 136 11.07 14.91 1.60
N GLU A 137 11.33 14.31 2.76
CA GLU A 137 10.45 13.29 3.34
C GLU A 137 9.13 13.85 3.89
N THR A 138 9.06 15.14 4.13
CA THR A 138 7.92 15.78 4.82
C THR A 138 6.73 16.04 3.90
N SER A 139 6.93 16.94 2.91
CA SER A 139 5.90 17.30 1.95
C SER A 139 6.55 17.92 0.72
N TRP A 140 6.02 17.62 -0.44
CA TRP A 140 6.49 18.15 -1.71
C TRP A 140 5.38 18.13 -2.77
N SER A 141 5.59 18.90 -3.82
CA SER A 141 4.71 18.90 -4.99
C SER A 141 5.57 18.87 -6.26
N ILE A 142 5.17 18.07 -7.23
CA ILE A 142 5.78 17.96 -8.54
C ILE A 142 4.78 18.47 -9.57
N THR A 143 5.19 19.48 -10.34
CA THR A 143 4.42 20.02 -11.48
C THR A 143 5.26 19.92 -12.74
N ALA A 144 4.65 20.20 -13.90
CA ALA A 144 5.43 20.48 -15.10
C ALA A 144 6.29 21.75 -14.88
N ARG A 145 7.38 21.86 -15.63
CA ARG A 145 8.25 23.03 -15.62
C ARG A 145 7.63 24.19 -16.41
N ASP A 146 8.22 25.38 -16.25
CA ASP A 146 7.79 26.59 -16.97
C ASP A 146 7.89 26.44 -18.50
N ASP A 147 8.79 25.57 -18.98
CA ASP A 147 8.93 25.23 -20.40
C ASP A 147 7.87 24.23 -20.90
N GLY A 148 6.96 23.81 -20.02
CA GLY A 148 5.93 22.82 -20.27
C GLY A 148 6.45 21.38 -20.29
N THR A 149 7.72 21.14 -19.94
CA THR A 149 8.26 19.79 -19.85
C THR A 149 8.01 19.19 -18.47
N ARG A 150 7.77 17.90 -18.44
CA ARG A 150 7.61 17.14 -17.20
C ARG A 150 8.98 16.67 -16.70
N PRO A 151 9.26 16.70 -15.39
CA PRO A 151 10.45 16.05 -14.85
C PRO A 151 10.37 14.52 -14.98
N THR A 152 11.50 13.85 -14.98
CA THR A 152 11.56 12.41 -14.75
C THR A 152 11.24 12.15 -13.28
N ILE A 153 10.25 11.31 -13.00
CA ILE A 153 9.78 11.04 -11.65
C ILE A 153 10.09 9.59 -11.30
N GLN A 154 10.67 9.37 -10.11
CA GLN A 154 10.93 8.04 -9.60
C GLN A 154 10.45 7.94 -8.15
N PHE A 155 9.67 6.90 -7.86
CA PHE A 155 9.23 6.55 -6.52
C PHE A 155 9.92 5.25 -6.11
N LEU A 156 10.79 5.33 -5.12
CA LEU A 156 11.40 4.17 -4.48
C LEU A 156 10.54 3.82 -3.28
N ILE A 157 9.87 2.70 -3.37
CA ILE A 157 8.92 2.20 -2.36
C ILE A 157 9.57 0.99 -1.70
N ASP A 158 9.88 1.13 -0.42
CA ASP A 158 10.50 0.09 0.39
C ASP A 158 9.49 -0.44 1.41
N GLY A 159 9.17 -1.71 1.31
CA GLY A 159 8.27 -2.44 2.20
C GLY A 159 8.98 -3.62 2.85
N LYS A 160 8.29 -4.34 3.73
CA LYS A 160 8.86 -5.52 4.40
C LYS A 160 9.12 -6.69 3.47
N LYS A 161 8.40 -6.76 2.35
CA LYS A 161 8.43 -7.91 1.41
C LYS A 161 8.63 -7.49 -0.04
N ILE A 162 8.49 -6.21 -0.33
CA ILE A 162 8.61 -5.67 -1.67
C ILE A 162 9.48 -4.42 -1.59
N GLU A 163 10.49 -4.39 -2.42
CA GLU A 163 11.23 -3.21 -2.77
C GLU A 163 10.95 -2.95 -4.26
N ALA A 164 10.39 -1.79 -4.58
CA ALA A 164 10.00 -1.48 -5.94
C ALA A 164 10.34 -0.04 -6.31
N THR A 165 10.75 0.16 -7.55
CA THR A 165 10.91 1.47 -8.15
C THR A 165 9.84 1.65 -9.22
N VAL A 166 9.02 2.70 -9.07
CA VAL A 166 8.05 3.13 -10.06
C VAL A 166 8.62 4.37 -10.74
N SER A 167 8.92 4.28 -12.02
CA SER A 167 9.57 5.37 -12.76
C SER A 167 8.70 5.84 -13.91
N LEU A 168 8.57 7.15 -14.03
CA LEU A 168 7.93 7.84 -15.15
C LEU A 168 8.97 8.76 -15.83
N PRO A 169 9.59 8.31 -16.92
CA PRO A 169 10.49 9.15 -17.69
C PRO A 169 9.79 10.38 -18.26
N ARG A 170 10.53 11.44 -18.50
CA ARG A 170 10.04 12.74 -18.99
C ARG A 170 9.05 12.62 -20.16
N TRP A 171 9.35 11.76 -21.13
CA TRP A 171 8.58 11.63 -22.37
C TRP A 171 7.65 10.42 -22.40
N ALA A 172 7.64 9.59 -21.33
CA ALA A 172 6.85 8.38 -21.30
C ALA A 172 5.38 8.69 -21.02
N GLN A 173 4.47 8.03 -21.73
CA GLN A 173 3.03 8.11 -21.48
C GLN A 173 2.58 7.21 -20.31
N SER A 174 3.42 6.23 -19.97
CA SER A 174 3.13 5.27 -18.90
C SER A 174 4.38 5.03 -18.05
N PRO A 175 4.24 4.87 -16.75
CA PRO A 175 5.32 4.48 -15.87
C PRO A 175 5.70 3.02 -16.10
N TYR A 176 6.89 2.64 -15.72
CA TYR A 176 7.30 1.25 -15.56
C TYR A 176 7.63 0.97 -14.09
N VAL A 177 7.42 -0.28 -13.69
CA VAL A 177 7.67 -0.75 -12.33
C VAL A 177 8.81 -1.77 -12.39
N VAL A 178 9.82 -1.57 -11.56
CA VAL A 178 10.92 -2.52 -11.34
C VAL A 178 10.81 -2.98 -9.90
N GLU A 179 10.42 -4.25 -9.71
CA GLU A 179 10.46 -4.88 -8.39
C GLU A 179 11.86 -5.45 -8.18
N SER A 180 12.48 -5.14 -7.05
CA SER A 180 13.75 -5.73 -6.62
C SER A 180 13.49 -7.09 -5.97
N ASP A 181 12.79 -7.99 -6.68
CA ASP A 181 12.78 -9.38 -6.29
C ASP A 181 14.08 -9.98 -6.84
N ALA A 182 14.94 -10.48 -5.97
CA ALA A 182 16.32 -10.89 -6.27
C ALA A 182 16.43 -11.97 -7.37
N LEU A 183 15.33 -12.42 -7.95
CA LEU A 183 15.24 -13.44 -8.98
C LEU A 183 14.72 -12.95 -10.33
N PHE A 184 14.21 -11.74 -10.45
CA PHE A 184 13.67 -11.23 -11.70
C PHE A 184 14.23 -9.84 -12.02
N ARG A 185 15.40 -9.80 -12.65
CA ARG A 185 15.78 -8.63 -13.44
C ARG A 185 14.97 -8.73 -14.72
N PRO A 186 13.98 -7.82 -14.97
CA PRO A 186 13.40 -7.75 -16.30
C PRO A 186 14.55 -7.54 -17.27
N ASN A 187 14.62 -8.37 -18.29
CA ASN A 187 15.57 -8.20 -19.39
C ASN A 187 15.08 -6.94 -20.12
N LEU A 188 15.46 -5.77 -19.61
CA LEU A 188 15.27 -4.51 -20.33
C LEU A 188 15.98 -4.73 -21.64
N PRO A 189 15.30 -4.56 -22.80
CA PRO A 189 15.98 -4.64 -24.06
C PRO A 189 17.14 -3.63 -23.99
N ASP A 190 18.35 -4.12 -24.23
CA ASP A 190 19.50 -3.23 -24.39
C ASP A 190 19.09 -2.13 -25.35
N ALA A 191 19.39 -0.89 -24.97
CA ALA A 191 19.15 0.25 -25.84
C ALA A 191 19.81 -0.08 -27.19
N ILE A 192 18.99 -0.33 -28.20
CA ILE A 192 19.49 -0.55 -29.54
C ILE A 192 20.07 0.78 -29.98
N ASP A 193 21.39 0.85 -30.01
CA ASP A 193 22.08 1.99 -30.61
C ASP A 193 21.79 1.97 -32.10
N LEU A 194 20.82 2.78 -32.51
CA LEU A 194 20.40 2.88 -33.90
C LEU A 194 21.53 3.45 -34.77
N ASP A 195 22.46 4.20 -34.20
CA ASP A 195 23.64 4.70 -34.90
C ASP A 195 24.65 3.61 -35.16
N ALA A 196 24.76 2.61 -34.29
CA ALA A 196 25.63 1.45 -34.51
C ALA A 196 25.08 0.50 -35.57
N THR A 197 23.76 0.39 -35.71
CA THR A 197 23.11 -0.43 -36.74
C THR A 197 23.05 0.29 -38.10
N GLY A 198 23.16 1.63 -38.16
CA GLY A 198 23.16 2.41 -39.39
C GLY A 198 24.50 2.48 -40.10
N GLN A 199 25.61 2.09 -39.47
CA GLN A 199 26.93 2.01 -40.09
C GLN A 199 27.17 0.64 -40.70
N GLY A 200 26.26 0.18 -41.55
CA GLY A 200 26.57 -0.87 -42.51
C GLY A 200 27.76 -0.39 -43.36
N ARG A 201 28.92 -1.01 -43.15
CA ARG A 201 30.06 -0.86 -44.06
C ARG A 201 29.64 -1.30 -45.44
N ASP A 202 29.19 -0.37 -46.25
CA ASP A 202 29.16 -0.54 -47.69
C ASP A 202 30.61 -0.49 -48.20
N THR A 203 31.26 -1.64 -48.18
CA THR A 203 32.48 -1.87 -48.96
C THR A 203 32.04 -2.12 -50.38
N TRP A 204 32.11 -1.08 -51.18
CA TRP A 204 32.08 -1.15 -52.67
C TRP A 204 33.44 -1.58 -53.17
#